data_843ebdd0402d3dad5855ff3726c434a4
#
_entry.id   843ebdd0402d3dad5855ff3726c434a4
#
_cell.length_a   1.000
_cell.length_b   1.000
_cell.length_c   1.000
_cell.angle_alpha   90.00
_cell.angle_beta   90.00
_cell.angle_gamma   90.00
#
_symmetry.space_group_name_H-M   'P 1'
#
loop_
_entity.id
_entity.type
_entity.pdbx_description
1 polymer ?
#
loop_
_entity_poly.entity_id
_entity_poly.type
_entity_poly.pdbx_seq_one_letter_code
_entity_poly.pdbx_strand_id
1 'polypeptide(L)'
;MTSSIVVAALLLIHALACLLFWIACKQGLLRIERHILVAVVLVPLWGPLLAVLLTLLCSTLGSGANSAALESLRKNDEAHRGLLVQSREGDAGVVPLEEALIVNDPGERRRLMLSMLTEDPDAYLAQLQAAKLNDDVEVAHYAATAVAQISKESDLKLQQLERIFKTDPSPQHLDAYCDYLGDYLASGLAEGRVAQIQRQQYARLLARRCEREDTLELRIRYAAALADAKEVVKAESLVDQLVIEAPDDQEVWMLALRLAVMRRDGQAVRHVIDAIEKQHVYVSAANREKLAFWRNGEEAR
;
A
#
# COMPACT_ATOMS: atom_id res chain seq x y z
N MET A 1 -13.51 46.43 -45.72
CA MET A 1 -12.04 46.67 -45.66
C MET A 1 -11.51 46.97 -44.28
N THR A 2 -12.17 47.77 -43.44
CA THR A 2 -11.72 48.11 -42.08
C THR A 2 -11.66 46.89 -41.14
N SER A 3 -12.62 46.00 -41.22
CA SER A 3 -12.70 44.79 -40.39
C SER A 3 -11.53 43.80 -40.64
N SER A 4 -11.12 43.60 -41.91
CA SER A 4 -10.00 42.70 -42.26
C SER A 4 -8.65 43.27 -41.80
N ILE A 5 -8.48 44.58 -41.80
CA ILE A 5 -7.27 45.28 -41.33
C ILE A 5 -7.15 45.14 -39.80
N VAL A 6 -8.27 45.28 -39.08
CA VAL A 6 -8.30 45.12 -37.61
C VAL A 6 -7.95 43.67 -37.20
N VAL A 7 -8.51 42.68 -37.90
CA VAL A 7 -8.19 41.25 -37.61
C VAL A 7 -6.72 40.96 -37.91
N ALA A 8 -6.17 41.47 -39.01
CA ALA A 8 -4.75 41.27 -39.35
C ALA A 8 -3.83 41.92 -38.33
N ALA A 9 -4.15 43.13 -37.84
CA ALA A 9 -3.40 43.83 -36.79
C ALA A 9 -3.43 43.06 -35.49
N LEU A 10 -4.58 42.51 -35.12
CA LEU A 10 -4.77 41.70 -33.88
C LEU A 10 -3.96 40.39 -33.89
N LEU A 11 -3.93 39.72 -35.02
CA LEU A 11 -3.12 38.51 -35.22
C LEU A 11 -1.61 38.81 -35.19
N LEU A 12 -1.19 39.96 -35.72
CA LEU A 12 0.20 40.41 -35.71
C LEU A 12 0.67 40.76 -34.27
N ILE A 13 -0.16 41.39 -33.49
CA ILE A 13 0.10 41.70 -32.06
C ILE A 13 0.19 40.41 -31.27
N HIS A 14 -0.70 39.45 -31.53
CA HIS A 14 -0.66 38.15 -30.87
C HIS A 14 0.61 37.36 -31.20
N ALA A 15 1.01 37.31 -32.47
CA ALA A 15 2.25 36.64 -32.87
C ALA A 15 3.49 37.27 -32.22
N LEU A 16 3.53 38.61 -32.11
CA LEU A 16 4.60 39.33 -31.44
C LEU A 16 4.63 39.01 -29.94
N ALA A 17 3.48 38.94 -29.26
CA ALA A 17 3.36 38.59 -27.90
C ALA A 17 3.83 37.12 -27.62
N CYS A 18 3.46 36.17 -28.50
CA CYS A 18 3.93 34.79 -28.40
C CYS A 18 5.46 34.69 -28.60
N LEU A 19 6.03 35.48 -29.51
CA LEU A 19 7.47 35.52 -29.76
C LEU A 19 8.24 36.05 -28.53
N LEU A 20 7.78 37.15 -27.96
CA LEU A 20 8.37 37.73 -26.76
C LEU A 20 8.27 36.75 -25.57
N PHE A 21 7.13 36.11 -25.42
CA PHE A 21 6.92 35.08 -24.39
C PHE A 21 7.87 33.89 -24.59
N TRP A 22 8.05 33.40 -25.80
CA TRP A 22 8.99 32.33 -26.11
C TRP A 22 10.46 32.72 -25.80
N ILE A 23 10.85 33.96 -26.09
CA ILE A 23 12.18 34.49 -25.77
C ILE A 23 12.38 34.56 -24.24
N ALA A 24 11.38 35.01 -23.48
CA ALA A 24 11.41 35.07 -22.03
C ALA A 24 11.55 33.66 -21.38
N CYS A 25 10.87 32.66 -21.94
CA CYS A 25 11.02 31.27 -21.52
C CYS A 25 12.43 30.71 -21.86
N LYS A 26 12.98 31.07 -23.02
CA LYS A 26 14.31 30.64 -23.44
C LYS A 26 15.43 31.27 -22.59
N GLN A 27 15.22 32.48 -22.09
CA GLN A 27 16.14 33.17 -21.20
C GLN A 27 16.02 32.73 -19.72
N GLY A 28 15.11 31.77 -19.43
CA GLY A 28 14.95 31.24 -18.08
C GLY A 28 14.23 32.18 -17.10
N LEU A 29 13.70 33.31 -17.60
CA LEU A 29 12.91 34.25 -16.79
C LEU A 29 11.56 33.67 -16.34
N LEU A 30 11.01 32.71 -17.12
CA LEU A 30 9.72 32.07 -16.85
C LEU A 30 9.90 30.55 -16.89
N ARG A 31 9.69 29.87 -15.78
CA ARG A 31 9.66 28.40 -15.67
C ARG A 31 8.22 27.92 -15.84
N ILE A 32 7.86 27.51 -17.05
CA ILE A 32 6.49 27.09 -17.38
C ILE A 32 6.51 25.69 -17.97
N GLU A 33 5.56 24.87 -17.58
CA GLU A 33 5.37 23.51 -18.11
C GLU A 33 4.86 23.53 -19.56
N ARG A 34 5.29 22.54 -20.36
CA ARG A 34 5.05 22.49 -21.81
C ARG A 34 3.58 22.57 -22.24
N HIS A 35 2.65 22.15 -21.38
CA HIS A 35 1.20 22.20 -21.72
C HIS A 35 0.63 23.63 -21.67
N ILE A 36 1.22 24.54 -20.90
CA ILE A 36 0.76 25.93 -20.82
C ILE A 36 1.12 26.69 -22.11
N LEU A 37 2.19 26.29 -22.81
CA LEU A 37 2.56 26.85 -24.11
C LEU A 37 1.46 26.68 -25.18
N VAL A 38 0.76 25.54 -25.15
CA VAL A 38 -0.35 25.28 -26.09
C VAL A 38 -1.51 26.25 -25.83
N ALA A 39 -1.84 26.51 -24.55
CA ALA A 39 -2.89 27.44 -24.17
C ALA A 39 -2.54 28.89 -24.55
N VAL A 40 -1.27 29.28 -24.42
CA VAL A 40 -0.77 30.61 -24.81
C VAL A 40 -0.93 30.87 -26.31
N VAL A 41 -0.72 29.86 -27.14
CA VAL A 41 -0.84 29.97 -28.61
C VAL A 41 -2.30 29.95 -29.06
N LEU A 42 -3.16 29.16 -28.42
CA LEU A 42 -4.55 28.95 -28.79
C LEU A 42 -5.48 30.12 -28.43
N VAL A 43 -5.17 30.90 -27.39
CA VAL A 43 -6.04 31.98 -26.89
C VAL A 43 -5.42 33.33 -27.23
N PRO A 44 -5.92 34.02 -28.29
CA PRO A 44 -5.35 35.28 -28.75
C PRO A 44 -5.41 36.36 -27.65
N LEU A 45 -4.28 37.06 -27.44
CA LEU A 45 -4.08 38.16 -26.46
C LEU A 45 -4.19 37.75 -24.97
N TRP A 46 -5.17 36.92 -24.58
CA TRP A 46 -5.39 36.50 -23.20
C TRP A 46 -4.44 35.41 -22.75
N GLY A 47 -3.96 34.54 -23.65
CA GLY A 47 -3.05 33.44 -23.33
C GLY A 47 -1.73 33.91 -22.72
N PRO A 48 -0.96 34.81 -23.39
CA PRO A 48 0.28 35.35 -22.84
C PRO A 48 0.07 36.15 -21.56
N LEU A 49 -1.01 36.93 -21.47
CA LEU A 49 -1.33 37.77 -20.31
C LEU A 49 -1.68 36.92 -19.08
N LEU A 50 -2.47 35.85 -19.27
CA LEU A 50 -2.81 34.90 -18.20
C LEU A 50 -1.58 34.12 -17.73
N ALA A 51 -0.70 33.71 -18.64
CA ALA A 51 0.53 33.01 -18.29
C ALA A 51 1.50 33.88 -17.48
N VAL A 52 1.65 35.16 -17.82
CA VAL A 52 2.44 36.11 -17.04
C VAL A 52 1.79 36.39 -15.66
N LEU A 53 0.47 36.54 -15.62
CA LEU A 53 -0.26 36.74 -14.36
C LEU A 53 -0.12 35.53 -13.45
N LEU A 54 -0.28 34.30 -13.96
CA LEU A 54 -0.10 33.06 -13.20
C LEU A 54 1.33 32.89 -12.68
N THR A 55 2.34 33.21 -13.50
CA THR A 55 3.73 33.15 -13.04
C THR A 55 4.06 34.20 -11.99
N LEU A 56 3.51 35.41 -12.10
CA LEU A 56 3.63 36.44 -11.09
C LEU A 56 2.88 36.02 -9.79
N LEU A 57 1.67 35.51 -9.89
CA LEU A 57 0.92 35.00 -8.75
C LEU A 57 1.66 33.82 -8.06
N CYS A 58 2.16 32.87 -8.83
CA CYS A 58 2.95 31.74 -8.29
C CYS A 58 4.28 32.21 -7.67
N SER A 59 4.91 33.27 -8.22
CA SER A 59 6.15 33.82 -7.64
C SER A 59 5.89 34.64 -6.38
N THR A 60 4.75 35.31 -6.29
CA THR A 60 4.41 36.15 -5.11
C THR A 60 3.70 35.37 -4.00
N LEU A 61 2.83 34.42 -4.34
CA LEU A 61 2.13 33.57 -3.38
C LEU A 61 2.84 32.25 -3.07
N GLY A 62 3.56 31.65 -4.06
CA GLY A 62 4.21 30.36 -3.91
C GLY A 62 5.62 30.42 -3.31
N SER A 63 6.33 31.52 -3.45
CA SER A 63 7.72 31.64 -3.00
C SER A 63 7.86 31.82 -1.48
N GLY A 64 6.84 32.34 -0.82
CA GLY A 64 6.89 32.55 0.64
C GLY A 64 6.44 31.35 1.48
N ALA A 65 5.44 30.62 1.02
CA ALA A 65 4.84 29.56 1.81
C ALA A 65 5.55 28.19 1.62
N ASN A 66 5.93 27.86 0.38
CA ASN A 66 6.55 26.55 0.11
C ASN A 66 8.05 26.52 0.43
N SER A 67 8.78 27.63 0.24
CA SER A 67 10.20 27.66 0.60
C SER A 67 10.40 27.74 2.12
N ALA A 68 9.57 28.50 2.84
CA ALA A 68 9.63 28.56 4.30
C ALA A 68 9.16 27.25 4.94
N ALA A 69 8.16 26.58 4.38
CA ALA A 69 7.72 25.26 4.83
C ALA A 69 8.75 24.17 4.52
N LEU A 70 9.34 24.17 3.32
CA LEU A 70 10.44 23.25 2.96
C LEU A 70 11.73 23.55 3.72
N GLU A 71 12.06 24.82 3.96
CA GLU A 71 13.22 25.23 4.76
C GLU A 71 13.01 24.90 6.25
N SER A 72 11.79 25.02 6.77
CA SER A 72 11.47 24.60 8.14
C SER A 72 11.49 23.08 8.28
N LEU A 73 11.05 22.33 7.28
CA LEU A 73 11.16 20.87 7.22
C LEU A 73 12.65 20.44 7.13
N ARG A 74 13.45 21.09 6.28
CA ARG A 74 14.87 20.80 6.15
C ARG A 74 15.69 21.19 7.38
N LYS A 75 15.37 22.31 8.02
CA LYS A 75 16.01 22.75 9.27
C LYS A 75 15.60 21.88 10.45
N ASN A 76 14.38 21.32 10.43
CA ASN A 76 13.92 20.35 11.40
C ASN A 76 14.61 18.99 11.21
N ASP A 77 14.94 18.60 9.96
CA ASP A 77 15.64 17.35 9.62
C ASP A 77 17.08 17.31 10.18
N GLU A 78 17.81 18.45 10.13
CA GLU A 78 19.14 18.58 10.75
C GLU A 78 19.07 18.57 12.29
N ALA A 79 18.03 19.17 12.88
CA ALA A 79 17.80 19.12 14.31
C ALA A 79 17.38 17.70 14.78
N HIS A 80 16.64 16.98 13.97
CA HIS A 80 16.21 15.61 14.29
C HIS A 80 17.34 14.59 14.19
N ARG A 81 18.25 14.71 13.22
CA ARG A 81 19.48 13.88 13.18
C ARG A 81 20.33 14.06 14.43
N GLY A 82 20.44 15.28 14.93
CA GLY A 82 21.13 15.56 16.20
C GLY A 82 20.46 14.93 17.42
N LEU A 83 19.13 14.93 17.47
CA LEU A 83 18.35 14.36 18.57
C LEU A 83 18.33 12.83 18.57
N LEU A 84 18.29 12.19 17.39
CA LEU A 84 18.35 10.73 17.25
C LEU A 84 19.73 10.17 17.64
N VAL A 85 20.80 10.93 17.39
CA VAL A 85 22.17 10.55 17.83
C VAL A 85 22.31 10.72 19.34
N GLN A 86 21.69 11.74 19.94
CA GLN A 86 21.72 11.98 21.39
C GLN A 86 20.84 11.02 22.20
N SER A 87 19.74 10.50 21.61
CA SER A 87 18.87 9.50 22.22
C SER A 87 19.50 8.09 22.25
N ARG A 88 20.59 7.86 21.53
CA ARG A 88 21.32 6.58 21.51
C ARG A 88 22.29 6.38 22.66
N GLU A 89 22.60 7.44 23.43
CA GLU A 89 23.51 7.40 24.57
C GLU A 89 22.84 7.41 25.95
N GLY A 90 21.50 7.44 26.01
CA GLY A 90 20.71 7.42 27.24
C GLY A 90 19.85 6.17 27.33
N ASP A 91 20.35 5.16 28.01
CA ASP A 91 19.63 4.01 28.49
C ASP A 91 18.34 4.44 29.24
N ALA A 92 17.18 4.10 28.70
CA ALA A 92 15.94 3.83 29.44
C ALA A 92 14.71 3.80 28.49
N GLY A 93 14.23 2.62 28.21
CA GLY A 93 12.86 2.45 27.75
C GLY A 93 12.65 2.74 26.27
N VAL A 94 13.06 1.81 25.42
CA VAL A 94 12.46 1.68 24.09
C VAL A 94 11.00 1.37 24.31
N VAL A 95 10.18 2.43 24.37
CA VAL A 95 8.73 2.28 24.40
C VAL A 95 8.33 1.70 23.06
N PRO A 96 7.60 0.57 23.02
CA PRO A 96 7.08 0.05 21.78
C PRO A 96 6.32 1.16 21.05
N LEU A 97 6.52 1.26 19.75
CA LEU A 97 5.94 2.32 18.91
C LEU A 97 4.41 2.40 19.06
N GLU A 98 3.78 1.26 19.30
CA GLU A 98 2.34 1.14 19.57
C GLU A 98 1.94 1.86 20.87
N GLU A 99 2.75 1.76 21.92
CA GLU A 99 2.52 2.48 23.19
C GLU A 99 2.79 3.98 23.03
N ALA A 100 3.76 4.35 22.20
CA ALA A 100 4.09 5.76 21.93
C ALA A 100 2.96 6.50 21.20
N LEU A 101 2.18 5.81 20.37
CA LEU A 101 0.97 6.37 19.73
C LEU A 101 -0.20 6.54 20.71
N ILE A 102 -0.16 5.90 21.87
CA ILE A 102 -1.15 5.99 22.96
C ILE A 102 -0.77 7.09 23.97
N VAL A 103 0.48 7.59 23.92
CA VAL A 103 0.95 8.66 24.83
C VAL A 103 0.04 9.89 24.74
N ASN A 104 -0.32 10.43 25.91
CA ASN A 104 -1.30 11.52 26.03
C ASN A 104 -0.86 12.88 25.46
N ASP A 105 0.41 13.05 25.04
CA ASP A 105 0.89 14.30 24.44
C ASP A 105 0.69 14.30 22.91
N PRO A 106 -0.22 15.13 22.38
CA PRO A 106 -0.44 15.25 20.95
C PRO A 106 0.83 15.65 20.16
N GLY A 107 1.71 16.45 20.75
CA GLY A 107 2.96 16.89 20.13
C GLY A 107 3.93 15.73 19.89
N GLU A 108 4.08 14.84 20.86
CA GLU A 108 4.92 13.67 20.74
C GLU A 108 4.36 12.68 19.71
N ARG A 109 3.04 12.45 19.70
CA ARG A 109 2.38 11.58 18.69
C ARG A 109 2.62 12.07 17.27
N ARG A 110 2.49 13.37 17.03
CA ARG A 110 2.75 13.99 15.71
C ARG A 110 4.22 13.87 15.31
N ARG A 111 5.14 14.06 16.25
CA ARG A 111 6.58 13.91 16.00
C ARG A 111 6.94 12.47 15.61
N LEU A 112 6.43 11.49 16.32
CA LEU A 112 6.61 10.07 16.00
C LEU A 112 6.02 9.74 14.62
N MET A 113 4.83 10.22 14.32
CA MET A 113 4.22 10.04 13.02
C MET A 113 5.10 10.59 11.89
N LEU A 114 5.65 11.79 12.06
CA LEU A 114 6.52 12.40 11.07
C LEU A 114 7.84 11.62 10.90
N SER A 115 8.39 11.04 11.98
CA SER A 115 9.60 10.21 11.85
C SER A 115 9.34 8.92 11.08
N MET A 116 8.20 8.25 11.30
CA MET A 116 7.79 7.08 10.51
C MET A 116 7.66 7.40 9.02
N LEU A 117 7.12 8.57 8.70
CA LEU A 117 6.94 9.01 7.30
C LEU A 117 8.25 9.37 6.61
N THR A 118 9.28 9.75 7.37
CA THR A 118 10.57 10.15 6.80
C THR A 118 11.57 9.02 6.68
N GLU A 119 11.44 7.95 7.46
CA GLU A 119 12.35 6.80 7.42
C GLU A 119 11.96 5.81 6.33
N ASP A 120 11.07 4.90 6.63
CA ASP A 120 10.56 3.89 5.70
C ASP A 120 9.08 3.60 6.03
N PRO A 121 8.14 4.29 5.39
CA PRO A 121 6.72 4.13 5.69
C PRO A 121 6.21 2.69 5.53
N ASP A 122 6.78 1.90 4.63
CA ASP A 122 6.37 0.51 4.40
C ASP A 122 6.66 -0.37 5.61
N ALA A 123 7.76 -0.12 6.32
CA ALA A 123 8.13 -0.85 7.54
C ALA A 123 7.13 -0.61 8.69
N TYR A 124 6.39 0.51 8.66
CA TYR A 124 5.45 0.92 9.71
C TYR A 124 3.98 0.81 9.28
N LEU A 125 3.69 0.06 8.22
CA LEU A 125 2.34 -0.01 7.65
C LEU A 125 1.27 -0.42 8.66
N ALA A 126 1.54 -1.41 9.51
CA ALA A 126 0.59 -1.88 10.54
C ALA A 126 0.28 -0.77 11.56
N GLN A 127 1.30 -0.04 12.01
CA GLN A 127 1.18 1.08 12.94
C GLN A 127 0.45 2.27 12.28
N LEU A 128 0.74 2.55 11.00
CA LEU A 128 0.04 3.58 10.23
C LEU A 128 -1.44 3.22 10.05
N GLN A 129 -1.76 1.96 9.81
CA GLN A 129 -3.16 1.51 9.73
C GLN A 129 -3.89 1.67 11.07
N ALA A 130 -3.24 1.35 12.19
CA ALA A 130 -3.80 1.59 13.51
C ALA A 130 -3.94 3.09 13.81
N ALA A 131 -2.97 3.91 13.42
CA ALA A 131 -2.96 5.35 13.63
C ALA A 131 -4.06 6.09 12.84
N LYS A 132 -4.62 5.52 11.78
CA LYS A 132 -5.81 6.07 11.09
C LYS A 132 -7.02 6.22 12.01
N LEU A 133 -7.09 5.45 13.09
CA LEU A 133 -8.17 5.47 14.07
C LEU A 133 -7.81 6.27 15.33
N ASN A 134 -6.73 7.04 15.30
CA ASN A 134 -6.30 7.85 16.44
C ASN A 134 -7.25 9.02 16.70
N ASP A 135 -7.43 9.38 17.97
CA ASP A 135 -8.28 10.50 18.40
C ASP A 135 -7.73 11.87 17.95
N ASP A 136 -6.41 11.99 17.73
CA ASP A 136 -5.80 13.19 17.16
C ASP A 136 -6.02 13.22 15.64
N VAL A 137 -6.81 14.20 15.20
CA VAL A 137 -7.19 14.38 13.79
C VAL A 137 -5.97 14.56 12.87
N GLU A 138 -4.91 15.23 13.34
CA GLU A 138 -3.69 15.39 12.53
C GLU A 138 -2.94 14.07 12.37
N VAL A 139 -2.79 13.31 13.45
CA VAL A 139 -2.18 11.97 13.41
C VAL A 139 -2.96 11.06 12.47
N ALA A 140 -4.29 11.00 12.61
CA ALA A 140 -5.16 10.21 11.75
C ALA A 140 -5.07 10.63 10.27
N HIS A 141 -4.99 11.94 10.00
CA HIS A 141 -4.86 12.48 8.64
C HIS A 141 -3.50 12.11 8.01
N TYR A 142 -2.40 12.29 8.72
CA TYR A 142 -1.07 11.91 8.23
C TYR A 142 -0.97 10.41 7.97
N ALA A 143 -1.48 9.59 8.90
CA ALA A 143 -1.50 8.15 8.75
C ALA A 143 -2.33 7.72 7.52
N ALA A 144 -3.52 8.28 7.34
CA ALA A 144 -4.37 7.99 6.18
C ALA A 144 -3.69 8.37 4.86
N THR A 145 -3.00 9.53 4.82
CA THR A 145 -2.28 9.99 3.65
C THR A 145 -1.10 9.07 3.31
N ALA A 146 -0.35 8.65 4.33
CA ALA A 146 0.76 7.71 4.16
C ALA A 146 0.29 6.36 3.64
N VAL A 147 -0.73 5.77 4.27
CA VAL A 147 -1.31 4.49 3.81
C VAL A 147 -1.83 4.60 2.38
N ALA A 148 -2.45 5.71 2.00
CA ALA A 148 -2.90 5.92 0.63
C ALA A 148 -1.73 6.01 -0.37
N GLN A 149 -0.61 6.63 0.02
CA GLN A 149 0.58 6.70 -0.81
C GLN A 149 1.23 5.31 -0.97
N ILE A 150 1.42 4.56 0.13
CA ILE A 150 1.94 3.19 0.12
C ILE A 150 1.06 2.29 -0.76
N SER A 151 -0.27 2.38 -0.60
CA SER A 151 -1.22 1.62 -1.41
C SER A 151 -1.04 1.91 -2.90
N LYS A 152 -0.92 3.19 -3.27
CA LYS A 152 -0.71 3.60 -4.66
C LYS A 152 0.60 3.06 -5.24
N GLU A 153 1.69 3.12 -4.49
CA GLU A 153 3.00 2.61 -4.93
C GLU A 153 2.98 1.10 -5.07
N SER A 154 2.35 0.40 -4.12
CA SER A 154 2.16 -1.04 -4.15
C SER A 154 1.30 -1.48 -5.35
N ASP A 155 0.22 -0.77 -5.64
CA ASP A 155 -0.63 -1.02 -6.82
C ASP A 155 0.13 -0.83 -8.13
N LEU A 156 0.95 0.22 -8.23
CA LEU A 156 1.78 0.45 -9.43
C LEU A 156 2.81 -0.67 -9.64
N LYS A 157 3.47 -1.11 -8.57
CA LYS A 157 4.42 -2.22 -8.62
C LYS A 157 3.74 -3.53 -8.98
N LEU A 158 2.56 -3.80 -8.41
CA LEU A 158 1.76 -4.97 -8.75
C LEU A 158 1.38 -4.99 -10.23
N GLN A 159 0.90 -3.86 -10.77
CA GLN A 159 0.58 -3.70 -12.19
C GLN A 159 1.81 -3.88 -13.09
N GLN A 160 2.97 -3.42 -12.67
CA GLN A 160 4.22 -3.60 -13.39
C GLN A 160 4.60 -5.08 -13.45
N LEU A 161 4.57 -5.80 -12.32
CA LEU A 161 4.88 -7.24 -12.26
C LEU A 161 3.89 -8.06 -13.09
N GLU A 162 2.60 -7.74 -13.02
CA GLU A 162 1.57 -8.36 -13.84
C GLU A 162 1.83 -8.17 -15.34
N ARG A 163 2.23 -6.96 -15.75
CA ARG A 163 2.54 -6.65 -17.14
C ARG A 163 3.79 -7.41 -17.62
N ILE A 164 4.84 -7.46 -16.81
CA ILE A 164 6.06 -8.20 -17.11
C ILE A 164 5.71 -9.68 -17.28
N PHE A 165 4.97 -10.27 -16.35
CA PHE A 165 4.56 -11.67 -16.42
C PHE A 165 3.65 -11.97 -17.63
N LYS A 166 2.77 -11.06 -18.03
CA LYS A 166 1.94 -11.21 -19.24
C LYS A 166 2.77 -11.17 -20.54
N THR A 167 3.85 -10.40 -20.54
CA THR A 167 4.73 -10.26 -21.71
C THR A 167 5.71 -11.43 -21.83
N ASP A 168 6.26 -11.85 -20.71
CA ASP A 168 7.20 -12.96 -20.58
C ASP A 168 6.83 -13.83 -19.38
N PRO A 169 6.05 -14.90 -19.59
CA PRO A 169 5.61 -15.82 -18.52
C PRO A 169 6.71 -16.80 -18.09
N SER A 170 7.94 -16.29 -17.87
CA SER A 170 9.05 -17.08 -17.34
C SER A 170 8.83 -17.47 -15.87
N PRO A 171 9.48 -18.54 -15.39
CA PRO A 171 9.40 -18.95 -13.99
C PRO A 171 9.77 -17.84 -13.01
N GLN A 172 10.81 -17.06 -13.32
CA GLN A 172 11.27 -15.96 -12.46
C GLN A 172 10.21 -14.86 -12.32
N HIS A 173 9.55 -14.50 -13.42
CA HIS A 173 8.49 -13.50 -13.40
C HIS A 173 7.22 -14.01 -12.71
N LEU A 174 6.92 -15.33 -12.84
CA LEU A 174 5.83 -15.94 -12.10
C LEU A 174 6.09 -15.88 -10.59
N ASP A 175 7.30 -16.23 -10.15
CA ASP A 175 7.67 -16.26 -8.75
C ASP A 175 7.65 -14.83 -8.17
N ALA A 176 8.28 -13.87 -8.84
CA ALA A 176 8.31 -12.48 -8.41
C ALA A 176 6.89 -11.86 -8.29
N TYR A 177 6.02 -12.14 -9.27
CA TYR A 177 4.63 -11.64 -9.23
C TYR A 177 3.82 -12.33 -8.14
N CYS A 178 3.96 -13.65 -8.00
CA CYS A 178 3.26 -14.44 -7.00
C CYS A 178 3.64 -14.03 -5.57
N ASP A 179 4.95 -13.90 -5.29
CA ASP A 179 5.43 -13.54 -3.96
C ASP A 179 5.02 -12.12 -3.60
N TYR A 180 5.20 -11.14 -4.50
CA TYR A 180 4.76 -9.78 -4.25
C TYR A 180 3.25 -9.66 -4.04
N LEU A 181 2.43 -10.39 -4.81
CA LEU A 181 0.98 -10.40 -4.62
C LEU A 181 0.58 -11.04 -3.28
N GLY A 182 1.31 -12.06 -2.83
CA GLY A 182 1.13 -12.64 -1.50
C GLY A 182 1.38 -11.63 -0.39
N ASP A 183 2.50 -10.92 -0.44
CA ASP A 183 2.86 -9.87 0.52
C ASP A 183 1.86 -8.71 0.49
N TYR A 184 1.45 -8.28 -0.69
CA TYR A 184 0.42 -7.25 -0.86
C TYR A 184 -0.93 -7.63 -0.24
N LEU A 185 -1.35 -8.89 -0.38
CA LEU A 185 -2.58 -9.38 0.26
C LEU A 185 -2.44 -9.54 1.78
N ALA A 186 -1.26 -9.94 2.25
CA ALA A 186 -0.96 -10.07 3.68
C ALA A 186 -0.89 -8.71 4.38
N SER A 187 -0.43 -7.66 3.68
CA SER A 187 -0.35 -6.29 4.21
C SER A 187 -1.70 -5.66 4.52
N GLY A 188 -2.80 -6.20 3.98
CA GLY A 188 -4.14 -5.67 4.18
C GLY A 188 -4.45 -4.38 3.41
N LEU A 189 -3.58 -3.97 2.47
CA LEU A 189 -3.80 -2.80 1.62
C LEU A 189 -4.97 -3.00 0.64
N ALA A 190 -5.16 -4.24 0.17
CA ALA A 190 -6.28 -4.57 -0.68
C ALA A 190 -7.57 -4.73 0.13
N GLU A 191 -8.60 -3.99 -0.22
CA GLU A 191 -9.90 -4.04 0.45
C GLU A 191 -11.06 -4.41 -0.49
N GLY A 192 -12.13 -4.92 0.08
CA GLY A 192 -13.41 -5.14 -0.59
C GLY A 192 -13.32 -6.06 -1.81
N ARG A 193 -13.91 -5.62 -2.93
CA ARG A 193 -13.97 -6.41 -4.17
C ARG A 193 -12.62 -6.57 -4.85
N VAL A 194 -11.74 -5.57 -4.73
CA VAL A 194 -10.39 -5.62 -5.30
C VAL A 194 -9.61 -6.74 -4.62
N ALA A 195 -9.61 -6.80 -3.29
CA ALA A 195 -8.98 -7.88 -2.53
C ALA A 195 -9.46 -9.26 -2.96
N GLN A 196 -10.77 -9.41 -3.22
CA GLN A 196 -11.31 -10.69 -3.65
C GLN A 196 -10.79 -11.11 -5.04
N ILE A 197 -10.70 -10.17 -5.98
CA ILE A 197 -10.13 -10.42 -7.32
C ILE A 197 -8.64 -10.80 -7.20
N GLN A 198 -7.89 -10.09 -6.37
CA GLN A 198 -6.47 -10.34 -6.16
C GLN A 198 -6.22 -11.70 -5.47
N ARG A 199 -7.06 -12.11 -4.50
CA ARG A 199 -6.99 -13.45 -3.89
C ARG A 199 -7.24 -14.56 -4.92
N GLN A 200 -8.20 -14.39 -5.82
CA GLN A 200 -8.43 -15.34 -6.91
C GLN A 200 -7.24 -15.40 -7.87
N GLN A 201 -6.63 -14.26 -8.17
CA GLN A 201 -5.45 -14.21 -9.01
C GLN A 201 -4.25 -14.88 -8.32
N TYR A 202 -4.06 -14.65 -7.02
CA TYR A 202 -3.02 -15.29 -6.23
C TYR A 202 -3.16 -16.81 -6.22
N ALA A 203 -4.36 -17.35 -6.01
CA ALA A 203 -4.62 -18.77 -6.08
C ALA A 203 -4.28 -19.36 -7.47
N ARG A 204 -4.57 -18.62 -8.57
CA ARG A 204 -4.20 -19.07 -9.93
C ARG A 204 -2.68 -19.09 -10.15
N LEU A 205 -1.95 -18.12 -9.60
CA LEU A 205 -0.49 -18.07 -9.71
C LEU A 205 0.15 -19.22 -8.91
N LEU A 206 -0.36 -19.48 -7.70
CA LEU A 206 0.10 -20.61 -6.89
C LEU A 206 -0.19 -21.95 -7.55
N ALA A 207 -1.35 -22.12 -8.20
CA ALA A 207 -1.64 -23.34 -8.98
C ALA A 207 -0.56 -23.59 -10.03
N ARG A 208 -0.18 -22.56 -10.81
CA ARG A 208 0.90 -22.66 -11.81
C ARG A 208 2.26 -22.96 -11.20
N ARG A 209 2.55 -22.42 -10.01
CA ARG A 209 3.79 -22.75 -9.28
C ARG A 209 3.78 -24.23 -8.85
N CYS A 210 2.66 -24.73 -8.31
CA CYS A 210 2.52 -26.14 -7.92
C CYS A 210 2.68 -27.10 -9.10
N GLU A 211 2.21 -26.74 -10.31
CA GLU A 211 2.43 -27.53 -11.53
C GLU A 211 3.92 -27.66 -11.90
N ARG A 212 4.74 -26.68 -11.54
CA ARG A 212 6.18 -26.67 -11.80
C ARG A 212 6.99 -27.29 -10.68
N GLU A 213 6.63 -26.97 -9.45
CA GLU A 213 7.36 -27.36 -8.24
C GLU A 213 6.37 -27.82 -7.18
N ASP A 214 6.24 -29.16 -7.06
CA ASP A 214 5.29 -29.78 -6.14
C ASP A 214 5.92 -29.98 -4.76
N THR A 215 5.96 -28.92 -3.95
CA THR A 215 6.41 -28.98 -2.56
C THR A 215 5.23 -28.93 -1.60
N LEU A 216 5.37 -29.60 -0.44
CA LEU A 216 4.34 -29.58 0.60
C LEU A 216 3.98 -28.16 1.02
N GLU A 217 4.97 -27.32 1.28
CA GLU A 217 4.79 -25.92 1.67
C GLU A 217 3.99 -25.12 0.64
N LEU A 218 4.32 -25.29 -0.65
CA LEU A 218 3.63 -24.59 -1.72
C LEU A 218 2.17 -25.04 -1.86
N ARG A 219 1.90 -26.35 -1.67
CA ARG A 219 0.53 -26.87 -1.67
C ARG A 219 -0.29 -26.38 -0.49
N ILE A 220 0.30 -26.27 0.71
CA ILE A 220 -0.36 -25.67 1.88
C ILE A 220 -0.70 -24.19 1.59
N ARG A 221 0.25 -23.41 1.04
CA ARG A 221 0.01 -22.01 0.62
C ARG A 221 -1.10 -21.94 -0.44
N TYR A 222 -1.13 -22.84 -1.39
CA TYR A 222 -2.17 -22.87 -2.42
C TYR A 222 -3.54 -23.22 -1.83
N ALA A 223 -3.65 -24.19 -0.93
CA ALA A 223 -4.89 -24.54 -0.26
C ALA A 223 -5.41 -23.37 0.60
N ALA A 224 -4.52 -22.66 1.32
CA ALA A 224 -4.87 -21.46 2.05
C ALA A 224 -5.38 -20.35 1.12
N ALA A 225 -4.72 -20.11 -0.01
CA ALA A 225 -5.12 -19.12 -1.00
C ALA A 225 -6.48 -19.45 -1.64
N LEU A 226 -6.79 -20.73 -1.88
CA LEU A 226 -8.12 -21.19 -2.34
C LEU A 226 -9.20 -20.86 -1.31
N ALA A 227 -8.93 -21.09 -0.02
CA ALA A 227 -9.85 -20.75 1.07
C ALA A 227 -10.10 -19.23 1.11
N ASP A 228 -9.04 -18.41 0.99
CA ASP A 228 -9.14 -16.95 0.95
C ASP A 228 -9.88 -16.43 -0.30
N ALA A 229 -9.72 -17.11 -1.43
CA ALA A 229 -10.46 -16.85 -2.66
C ALA A 229 -11.93 -17.31 -2.62
N LYS A 230 -12.37 -17.95 -1.51
CA LYS A 230 -13.70 -18.57 -1.32
C LYS A 230 -13.97 -19.76 -2.26
N GLU A 231 -12.93 -20.38 -2.78
CA GLU A 231 -13.01 -21.62 -3.56
C GLU A 231 -12.97 -22.84 -2.62
N VAL A 232 -13.91 -22.89 -1.67
CA VAL A 232 -13.90 -23.83 -0.53
C VAL A 232 -13.84 -25.28 -0.97
N VAL A 233 -14.58 -25.69 -1.99
CA VAL A 233 -14.62 -27.10 -2.46
C VAL A 233 -13.24 -27.55 -2.96
N LYS A 234 -12.52 -26.70 -3.69
CA LYS A 234 -11.17 -27.04 -4.17
C LYS A 234 -10.17 -27.05 -3.02
N ALA A 235 -10.30 -26.12 -2.08
CA ALA A 235 -9.46 -26.07 -0.89
C ALA A 235 -9.62 -27.35 -0.05
N GLU A 236 -10.84 -27.82 0.16
CA GLU A 236 -11.14 -29.06 0.89
C GLU A 236 -10.52 -30.28 0.21
N SER A 237 -10.74 -30.45 -1.09
CA SER A 237 -10.17 -31.57 -1.83
C SER A 237 -8.64 -31.63 -1.73
N LEU A 238 -7.97 -30.48 -1.70
CA LEU A 238 -6.53 -30.40 -1.55
C LEU A 238 -6.10 -30.65 -0.09
N VAL A 239 -6.82 -30.12 0.88
CA VAL A 239 -6.53 -30.32 2.31
C VAL A 239 -6.75 -31.80 2.72
N ASP A 240 -7.78 -32.46 2.20
CA ASP A 240 -8.01 -33.89 2.43
C ASP A 240 -6.81 -34.74 1.97
N GLN A 241 -6.19 -34.38 0.85
CA GLN A 241 -4.96 -35.03 0.37
C GLN A 241 -3.78 -34.71 1.29
N LEU A 242 -3.62 -33.44 1.70
CA LEU A 242 -2.52 -33.00 2.56
C LEU A 242 -2.57 -33.65 3.95
N VAL A 243 -3.76 -33.85 4.53
CA VAL A 243 -3.94 -34.57 5.81
C VAL A 243 -3.45 -36.00 5.75
N ILE A 244 -3.61 -36.67 4.58
CA ILE A 244 -3.12 -38.03 4.39
C ILE A 244 -1.59 -38.06 4.20
N GLU A 245 -1.05 -37.06 3.49
CA GLU A 245 0.37 -37.03 3.15
C GLU A 245 1.25 -36.47 4.29
N ALA A 246 0.74 -35.51 5.05
CA ALA A 246 1.45 -34.84 6.13
C ALA A 246 0.58 -34.80 7.41
N PRO A 247 0.27 -35.94 8.01
CA PRO A 247 -0.62 -36.03 9.16
C PRO A 247 -0.05 -35.36 10.44
N ASP A 248 1.26 -35.13 10.50
CA ASP A 248 1.93 -34.52 11.65
C ASP A 248 2.06 -32.99 11.51
N ASP A 249 1.69 -32.43 10.35
CA ASP A 249 1.84 -31.00 10.10
C ASP A 249 0.68 -30.18 10.69
N GLN A 250 0.99 -29.30 11.64
CA GLN A 250 -0.02 -28.46 12.30
C GLN A 250 -0.72 -27.49 11.32
N GLU A 251 -0.04 -26.99 10.27
CA GLU A 251 -0.62 -26.00 9.34
C GLU A 251 -1.71 -26.64 8.49
N VAL A 252 -1.52 -27.88 8.09
CA VAL A 252 -2.53 -28.67 7.38
C VAL A 252 -3.80 -28.82 8.22
N TRP A 253 -3.65 -29.20 9.50
CA TRP A 253 -4.79 -29.37 10.42
C TRP A 253 -5.47 -28.04 10.75
N MET A 254 -4.70 -26.96 10.95
CA MET A 254 -5.27 -25.63 11.17
C MET A 254 -6.04 -25.13 9.95
N LEU A 255 -5.60 -25.51 8.74
CA LEU A 255 -6.31 -25.17 7.51
C LEU A 255 -7.60 -26.01 7.38
N ALA A 256 -7.57 -27.30 7.72
CA ALA A 256 -8.77 -28.14 7.79
C ALA A 256 -9.80 -27.58 8.79
N LEU A 257 -9.34 -27.16 9.98
CA LEU A 257 -10.20 -26.50 10.97
C LEU A 257 -10.82 -25.21 10.41
N ARG A 258 -10.01 -24.38 9.75
CA ARG A 258 -10.47 -23.15 9.13
C ARG A 258 -11.56 -23.38 8.10
N LEU A 259 -11.42 -24.39 7.23
CA LEU A 259 -12.43 -24.75 6.23
C LEU A 259 -13.73 -25.25 6.87
N ALA A 260 -13.65 -26.09 7.91
CA ALA A 260 -14.82 -26.56 8.66
C ALA A 260 -15.57 -25.38 9.30
N VAL A 261 -14.86 -24.40 9.89
CA VAL A 261 -15.43 -23.17 10.44
C VAL A 261 -16.09 -22.32 9.35
N MET A 262 -15.43 -22.16 8.19
CA MET A 262 -15.99 -21.39 7.06
C MET A 262 -17.29 -21.98 6.55
N ARG A 263 -17.45 -23.31 6.60
CA ARG A 263 -18.69 -24.02 6.27
C ARG A 263 -19.74 -23.97 7.39
N ARG A 264 -19.38 -23.49 8.56
CA ARG A 264 -20.22 -23.53 9.77
C ARG A 264 -20.62 -24.96 10.17
N ASP A 265 -19.74 -25.91 9.91
CA ASP A 265 -19.96 -27.33 10.19
C ASP A 265 -19.32 -27.70 11.54
N GLY A 266 -20.12 -27.63 12.61
CA GLY A 266 -19.64 -27.94 13.97
C GLY A 266 -19.24 -29.42 14.11
N GLN A 267 -19.79 -30.35 13.32
CA GLN A 267 -19.37 -31.76 13.37
C GLN A 267 -17.97 -31.91 12.75
N ALA A 268 -17.70 -31.26 11.61
CA ALA A 268 -16.38 -31.26 11.01
C ALA A 268 -15.35 -30.60 11.91
N VAL A 269 -15.69 -29.51 12.59
CA VAL A 269 -14.80 -28.85 13.57
C VAL A 269 -14.39 -29.83 14.68
N ARG A 270 -15.35 -30.53 15.28
CA ARG A 270 -15.06 -31.56 16.32
C ARG A 270 -14.18 -32.65 15.79
N HIS A 271 -14.50 -33.20 14.62
CA HIS A 271 -13.74 -34.26 14.01
C HIS A 271 -12.26 -33.87 13.78
N VAL A 272 -12.01 -32.65 13.35
CA VAL A 272 -10.63 -32.12 13.16
C VAL A 272 -9.92 -32.00 14.51
N ILE A 273 -10.56 -31.48 15.55
CA ILE A 273 -9.97 -31.33 16.89
C ILE A 273 -9.64 -32.71 17.47
N ASP A 274 -10.57 -33.65 17.42
CA ASP A 274 -10.36 -35.04 17.86
C ASP A 274 -9.23 -35.74 17.11
N ALA A 275 -9.09 -35.46 15.82
CA ALA A 275 -8.03 -36.03 14.99
C ALA A 275 -6.64 -35.48 15.41
N ILE A 276 -6.53 -34.18 15.64
CA ILE A 276 -5.31 -33.52 16.14
C ILE A 276 -4.87 -34.16 17.46
N GLU A 277 -5.81 -34.37 18.39
CA GLU A 277 -5.52 -34.99 19.68
C GLU A 277 -5.12 -36.47 19.57
N LYS A 278 -5.85 -37.25 18.78
CA LYS A 278 -5.58 -38.69 18.57
C LYS A 278 -4.24 -38.96 17.89
N GLN A 279 -3.85 -38.07 16.96
CA GLN A 279 -2.59 -38.20 16.23
C GLN A 279 -1.41 -37.55 16.97
N HIS A 280 -1.66 -36.93 18.12
CA HIS A 280 -0.65 -36.23 18.92
C HIS A 280 0.11 -35.17 18.12
N VAL A 281 -0.58 -34.46 17.23
CA VAL A 281 0.04 -33.39 16.40
C VAL A 281 0.59 -32.31 17.29
N TYR A 282 1.85 -31.93 17.06
CA TYR A 282 2.43 -30.81 17.79
C TYR A 282 1.72 -29.52 17.36
N VAL A 283 1.21 -28.77 18.35
CA VAL A 283 0.52 -27.51 18.10
C VAL A 283 1.22 -26.37 18.85
N SER A 284 1.57 -25.30 18.16
CA SER A 284 2.17 -24.09 18.72
C SER A 284 1.26 -23.42 19.76
N ALA A 285 1.82 -22.61 20.66
CA ALA A 285 1.05 -21.92 21.70
C ALA A 285 -0.12 -21.09 21.11
N ALA A 286 0.13 -20.33 20.05
CA ALA A 286 -0.88 -19.52 19.39
C ALA A 286 -2.03 -20.35 18.77
N ASN A 287 -1.70 -21.52 18.21
CA ASN A 287 -2.71 -22.41 17.64
C ASN A 287 -3.47 -23.18 18.74
N ARG A 288 -2.83 -23.49 19.88
CA ARG A 288 -3.53 -24.06 21.05
C ARG A 288 -4.63 -23.15 21.60
N GLU A 289 -4.40 -21.84 21.63
CA GLU A 289 -5.44 -20.89 22.03
C GLU A 289 -6.64 -20.92 21.08
N LYS A 290 -6.38 -20.99 19.76
CA LYS A 290 -7.45 -21.12 18.75
C LYS A 290 -8.24 -22.43 18.92
N LEU A 291 -7.55 -23.55 19.16
CA LEU A 291 -8.21 -24.85 19.40
C LEU A 291 -9.03 -24.82 20.71
N ALA A 292 -8.49 -24.23 21.78
CA ALA A 292 -9.18 -24.11 23.04
C ALA A 292 -10.47 -23.27 22.93
N PHE A 293 -10.45 -22.20 22.13
CA PHE A 293 -11.64 -21.40 21.84
C PHE A 293 -12.77 -22.24 21.23
N TRP A 294 -12.46 -23.07 20.24
CA TRP A 294 -13.46 -23.91 19.58
C TRP A 294 -13.94 -25.08 20.45
N ARG A 295 -13.09 -25.61 21.32
CA ARG A 295 -13.44 -26.66 22.28
C ARG A 295 -14.37 -26.15 23.40
N ASN A 296 -14.03 -24.99 23.99
CA ASN A 296 -14.79 -24.45 25.12
C ASN A 296 -16.09 -23.75 24.71
N GLY A 297 -16.22 -23.34 23.47
CA GLY A 297 -17.43 -22.74 22.94
C GLY A 297 -18.63 -23.71 22.86
N GLU A 298 -18.43 -24.99 23.09
CA GLU A 298 -19.48 -26.02 23.16
C GLU A 298 -19.96 -26.30 24.58
N GLU A 299 -19.14 -26.12 25.61
CA GLU A 299 -19.57 -26.27 27.02
C GLU A 299 -20.50 -25.14 27.48
N ALA A 300 -20.62 -24.07 26.66
CA ALA A 300 -21.45 -22.90 26.95
C ALA A 300 -22.81 -22.92 26.22
N ARG A 301 -23.21 -24.00 25.56
CA ARG A 301 -24.54 -24.21 24.95
C ARG A 301 -25.23 -25.41 25.54
#